data_c4f9ed5da3afdc7a596313a42d3d7705
#
_entry.id   c4f9ed5da3afdc7a596313a42d3d7705
#
_cell.length_a   1.000
_cell.length_b   1.000
_cell.length_c   1.000
_cell.angle_alpha   90.00
_cell.angle_beta   90.00
_cell.angle_gamma   90.00
#
_symmetry.space_group_name_H-M   'P 1'
#
loop_
_entity.id
_entity.type
_entity.pdbx_description
1 polymer ?
#
loop_
_entity_poly.entity_id
_entity_poly.type
_entity_poly.pdbx_seq_one_letter_code
_entity_poly.pdbx_strand_id
1 'polypeptide(L)'
;MPQTEYMDYWFGEMHTDNVKMCIRVKEQLFHGKSDFQSIDVFDSVEFGKFLASDGSVIFSEKDEFTYDEMIVHVPMAVHPDVKRVLVIGGGDGGVARELSYYGEIE
;
A
#
# COMPACT_ATOMS: atom_id res chain seq x y z
N MET A 1 8.83 22.85 -9.32
CA MET A 1 9.09 21.73 -10.19
C MET A 1 8.58 22.03 -11.59
N PRO A 2 9.42 21.94 -12.59
CA PRO A 2 8.95 22.14 -13.94
C PRO A 2 7.97 21.04 -14.32
N GLN A 3 6.93 21.42 -15.01
CA GLN A 3 5.91 20.49 -15.46
C GLN A 3 5.95 20.39 -16.96
N THR A 4 5.59 19.21 -17.45
CA THR A 4 5.37 19.04 -18.86
C THR A 4 4.08 19.79 -19.22
N GLU A 5 4.20 20.79 -20.06
CA GLU A 5 3.08 21.66 -20.41
C GLU A 5 1.90 20.92 -21.05
N TYR A 6 2.20 19.81 -21.72
CA TYR A 6 1.22 19.10 -22.56
C TYR A 6 0.76 17.78 -21.99
N MET A 7 1.44 17.27 -20.98
CA MET A 7 1.15 15.93 -20.47
C MET A 7 1.28 15.89 -18.95
N ASP A 8 0.15 15.76 -18.30
CA ASP A 8 0.06 15.48 -16.86
C ASP A 8 -0.62 14.14 -16.69
N TYR A 9 0.02 13.28 -15.91
CA TYR A 9 -0.54 11.98 -15.58
C TYR A 9 -0.99 11.97 -14.14
N TRP A 10 -2.28 11.74 -13.93
CA TRP A 10 -2.89 11.72 -12.62
C TRP A 10 -3.65 10.42 -12.43
N PHE A 11 -3.33 9.73 -11.35
CA PHE A 11 -4.16 8.63 -10.88
C PHE A 11 -5.31 9.20 -10.07
N GLY A 12 -6.54 8.75 -10.35
CA GLY A 12 -7.72 9.20 -9.63
C GLY A 12 -8.36 8.07 -8.85
N GLU A 13 -8.54 8.31 -7.55
CA GLU A 13 -9.29 7.41 -6.68
C GLU A 13 -10.64 8.04 -6.34
N MET A 14 -11.72 7.37 -6.74
CA MET A 14 -13.07 7.83 -6.42
C MET A 14 -13.43 7.42 -5.00
N HIS A 15 -13.71 8.40 -4.15
CA HIS A 15 -14.19 8.14 -2.79
C HIS A 15 -15.71 8.04 -2.77
N THR A 16 -16.38 8.89 -3.53
CA THR A 16 -17.81 8.85 -3.77
C THR A 16 -18.03 9.20 -5.24
N ASP A 17 -19.28 9.21 -5.68
CA ASP A 17 -19.61 9.65 -7.04
C ASP A 17 -19.20 11.11 -7.31
N ASN A 18 -18.99 11.89 -6.25
CA ASN A 18 -18.74 13.33 -6.35
C ASN A 18 -17.41 13.76 -5.72
N VAL A 19 -16.65 12.85 -5.12
CA VAL A 19 -15.37 13.16 -4.47
C VAL A 19 -14.29 12.24 -4.98
N LYS A 20 -13.20 12.82 -5.42
CA LYS A 20 -12.08 12.11 -6.02
C LYS A 20 -10.77 12.65 -5.48
N MET A 21 -9.86 11.74 -5.12
CA MET A 21 -8.48 12.08 -4.80
C MET A 21 -7.60 11.80 -6.01
N CYS A 22 -6.72 12.73 -6.35
CA CYS A 22 -5.80 12.56 -7.46
C CYS A 22 -4.36 12.61 -6.99
N ILE A 23 -3.53 11.69 -7.50
CA ILE A 23 -2.09 11.63 -7.23
C ILE A 23 -1.36 11.77 -8.56
N ARG A 24 -0.42 12.72 -8.62
CA ARG A 24 0.38 12.91 -9.82
C ARG A 24 1.37 11.75 -9.96
N VAL A 25 1.39 11.12 -11.14
CA VAL A 25 2.24 9.97 -11.40
C VAL A 25 3.25 10.29 -12.49
N LYS A 26 4.42 9.65 -12.40
CA LYS A 26 5.45 9.72 -13.44
C LYS A 26 5.20 8.69 -14.53
N GLU A 27 4.88 7.46 -14.12
CA GLU A 27 4.62 6.37 -15.04
C GLU A 27 3.85 5.24 -14.36
N GLN A 28 3.20 4.43 -15.16
CA GLN A 28 2.61 3.18 -14.70
C GLN A 28 3.63 2.07 -14.86
N LEU A 29 3.97 1.41 -13.76
CA LEU A 29 4.99 0.37 -13.75
C LEU A 29 4.42 -1.01 -14.02
N PHE A 30 3.18 -1.25 -13.63
CA PHE A 30 2.55 -2.55 -13.77
C PHE A 30 1.04 -2.39 -13.85
N HIS A 31 0.40 -3.24 -14.65
CA HIS A 31 -1.04 -3.42 -14.67
C HIS A 31 -1.31 -4.91 -14.88
N GLY A 32 -2.15 -5.47 -14.03
CA GLY A 32 -2.54 -6.86 -14.12
C GLY A 32 -3.93 -7.06 -13.57
N LYS A 33 -4.59 -8.11 -14.05
CA LYS A 33 -5.93 -8.45 -13.59
C LYS A 33 -6.01 -9.95 -13.33
N SER A 34 -6.48 -10.30 -12.14
CA SER A 34 -6.83 -11.67 -11.81
C SER A 34 -8.34 -11.86 -11.92
N ASP A 35 -8.82 -13.04 -11.59
CA ASP A 35 -10.26 -13.30 -11.53
C ASP A 35 -10.94 -12.54 -10.40
N PHE A 36 -10.16 -12.01 -9.46
CA PHE A 36 -10.67 -11.40 -8.24
C PHE A 36 -10.48 -9.89 -8.18
N GLN A 37 -9.40 -9.37 -8.77
CA GLN A 37 -9.08 -7.94 -8.66
C GLN A 37 -8.14 -7.50 -9.76
N SER A 38 -8.11 -6.18 -10.01
CA SER A 38 -7.08 -5.59 -10.83
C SER A 38 -6.04 -4.91 -9.92
N ILE A 39 -4.77 -4.99 -10.33
CA ILE A 39 -3.65 -4.42 -9.61
C ILE A 39 -2.93 -3.47 -10.54
N ASP A 40 -2.68 -2.27 -10.07
CA ASP A 40 -1.89 -1.26 -10.75
C ASP A 40 -0.77 -0.78 -9.84
N VAL A 41 0.41 -0.61 -10.40
CA VAL A 41 1.55 -0.02 -9.69
C VAL A 41 2.02 1.19 -10.46
N PHE A 42 2.12 2.31 -9.75
CA PHE A 42 2.56 3.58 -10.33
C PHE A 42 3.79 4.10 -9.58
N ASP A 43 4.63 4.83 -10.29
CA ASP A 43 5.66 5.67 -9.67
C ASP A 43 5.14 7.09 -9.59
N SER A 44 4.93 7.58 -8.36
CA SER A 44 4.38 8.90 -8.15
C SER A 44 5.48 9.93 -7.87
N VAL A 45 5.11 11.21 -8.01
CA VAL A 45 6.02 12.31 -7.69
C VAL A 45 6.19 12.49 -6.19
N GLU A 46 5.10 12.37 -5.43
CA GLU A 46 5.08 12.72 -4.00
C GLU A 46 5.30 11.54 -3.07
N PHE A 47 4.78 10.37 -3.41
CA PHE A 47 4.73 9.23 -2.49
C PHE A 47 5.63 8.07 -2.89
N GLY A 48 6.42 8.22 -3.95
CA GLY A 48 7.19 7.10 -4.51
C GLY A 48 6.27 6.12 -5.22
N LYS A 49 6.64 4.85 -5.22
CA LYS A 49 5.80 3.83 -5.82
C LYS A 49 4.59 3.55 -4.94
N PHE A 50 3.43 3.39 -5.55
CA PHE A 50 2.23 2.99 -4.83
C PHE A 50 1.46 1.93 -5.60
N LEU A 51 0.71 1.13 -4.86
CA LEU A 51 -0.11 0.06 -5.41
C LEU A 51 -1.58 0.40 -5.22
N ALA A 52 -2.34 0.24 -6.28
CA ALA A 52 -3.80 0.37 -6.25
C ALA A 52 -4.44 -0.96 -6.60
N SER A 53 -5.47 -1.33 -5.84
CA SER A 53 -6.29 -2.50 -6.10
C SER A 53 -7.70 -2.04 -6.41
N ASP A 54 -8.20 -2.43 -7.58
CA ASP A 54 -9.53 -2.02 -8.07
C ASP A 54 -9.73 -0.50 -8.00
N GLY A 55 -8.68 0.26 -8.30
CA GLY A 55 -8.73 1.72 -8.31
C GLY A 55 -8.56 2.40 -6.94
N SER A 56 -8.36 1.63 -5.87
CA SER A 56 -8.13 2.17 -4.52
C SER A 56 -6.67 2.01 -4.12
N VAL A 57 -6.07 3.08 -3.62
CA VAL A 57 -4.69 3.04 -3.12
C VAL A 57 -4.63 2.18 -1.87
N ILE A 58 -3.75 1.18 -1.88
CA ILE A 58 -3.57 0.27 -0.76
C ILE A 58 -2.38 0.70 0.09
N PHE A 59 -1.24 1.00 -0.53
CA PHE A 59 -0.06 1.50 0.18
C PHE A 59 0.87 2.24 -0.77
N SER A 60 1.74 3.08 -0.20
CA SER A 60 2.83 3.74 -0.93
C SER A 60 4.16 3.52 -0.22
N GLU A 61 5.27 3.67 -0.92
CA GLU A 61 6.60 3.54 -0.32
C GLU A 61 6.81 4.54 0.82
N LYS A 62 6.23 5.73 0.70
CA LYS A 62 6.43 6.81 1.66
C LYS A 62 5.82 6.52 3.03
N ASP A 63 4.67 5.86 3.08
CA ASP A 63 3.90 5.72 4.32
C ASP A 63 3.48 4.30 4.67
N GLU A 64 3.90 3.28 3.90
CA GLU A 64 3.50 1.89 4.16
C GLU A 64 3.91 1.40 5.55
N PHE A 65 5.06 1.87 6.04
CA PHE A 65 5.58 1.46 7.35
C PHE A 65 4.63 1.84 8.48
N THR A 66 3.92 2.95 8.37
CA THR A 66 3.00 3.41 9.41
C THR A 66 1.89 2.37 9.65
N TYR A 67 1.28 1.90 8.59
CA TYR A 67 0.26 0.87 8.67
C TYR A 67 0.82 -0.45 9.20
N ASP A 68 1.92 -0.91 8.63
CA ASP A 68 2.50 -2.20 8.95
C ASP A 68 3.01 -2.25 10.39
N GLU A 69 3.67 -1.20 10.84
CA GLU A 69 4.14 -1.11 12.22
C GLU A 69 3.00 -1.08 13.22
N MET A 70 1.97 -0.30 12.94
CA MET A 70 0.84 -0.16 13.88
C MET A 70 0.01 -1.44 13.98
N ILE A 71 -0.23 -2.11 12.86
CA ILE A 71 -1.05 -3.34 12.89
C ILE A 71 -0.33 -4.51 13.56
N VAL A 72 1.01 -4.51 13.55
CA VAL A 72 1.82 -5.57 14.14
C VAL A 72 2.21 -5.25 15.58
N HIS A 73 2.87 -4.12 15.80
CA HIS A 73 3.54 -3.87 17.07
C HIS A 73 2.59 -3.55 18.20
N VAL A 74 1.44 -2.93 17.93
CA VAL A 74 0.46 -2.65 18.97
C VAL A 74 -0.12 -3.94 19.56
N PRO A 75 -0.66 -4.89 18.77
CA PRO A 75 -1.11 -6.17 19.33
C PRO A 75 0.00 -6.97 19.98
N MET A 76 1.21 -6.97 19.40
CA MET A 76 2.34 -7.71 19.95
C MET A 76 2.78 -7.16 21.31
N ALA A 77 2.67 -5.85 21.51
CA ALA A 77 3.00 -5.22 22.80
C ALA A 77 1.95 -5.48 23.86
N VAL A 78 0.68 -5.67 23.48
CA VAL A 78 -0.43 -5.86 24.40
C VAL A 78 -0.57 -7.32 24.85
N HIS A 79 -0.39 -8.25 23.92
CA HIS A 79 -0.52 -9.68 24.24
C HIS A 79 0.73 -10.17 24.98
N PRO A 80 0.59 -10.85 26.14
CA PRO A 80 1.75 -11.18 26.99
C PRO A 80 2.68 -12.25 26.39
N ASP A 81 2.18 -13.14 25.55
CA ASP A 81 3.00 -14.25 25.04
C ASP A 81 2.48 -14.74 23.70
N VAL A 82 2.88 -14.05 22.62
CA VAL A 82 2.46 -14.41 21.25
C VAL A 82 3.37 -15.51 20.72
N LYS A 83 2.80 -16.64 20.32
CA LYS A 83 3.53 -17.76 19.73
C LYS A 83 3.14 -18.00 18.27
N ARG A 84 1.89 -17.79 17.94
CA ARG A 84 1.37 -18.02 16.58
C ARG A 84 0.55 -16.82 16.14
N VAL A 85 0.71 -16.48 14.86
CA VAL A 85 0.02 -15.35 14.25
C VAL A 85 -0.58 -15.80 12.94
N LEU A 86 -1.83 -15.45 12.72
CA LEU A 86 -2.49 -15.60 11.43
C LEU A 86 -2.61 -14.22 10.77
N VAL A 87 -2.10 -14.09 9.56
CA VAL A 87 -2.27 -12.88 8.76
C VAL A 87 -3.27 -13.17 7.66
N ILE A 88 -4.36 -12.40 7.65
CA ILE A 88 -5.38 -12.49 6.61
C ILE A 88 -5.14 -11.32 5.65
N GLY A 89 -4.84 -11.62 4.40
CA GLY A 89 -4.34 -10.64 3.45
C GLY A 89 -2.83 -10.55 3.51
N GLY A 90 -2.30 -9.33 3.51
CA GLY A 90 -0.87 -9.10 3.67
C GLY A 90 0.00 -9.56 2.50
N GLY A 91 -0.54 -9.57 1.29
CA GLY A 91 0.16 -10.04 0.10
C GLY A 91 1.36 -9.20 -0.31
N ASP A 92 1.46 -7.98 0.19
CA ASP A 92 2.61 -7.10 -0.05
C ASP A 92 3.85 -7.45 0.81
N GLY A 93 3.66 -8.27 1.85
CA GLY A 93 4.76 -8.71 2.71
C GLY A 93 5.13 -7.76 3.84
N GLY A 94 4.52 -6.58 3.94
CA GLY A 94 4.86 -5.59 4.97
C GLY A 94 4.58 -6.08 6.38
N VAL A 95 3.42 -6.67 6.59
CA VAL A 95 3.04 -7.25 7.89
C VAL A 95 3.99 -8.40 8.26
N ALA A 96 4.28 -9.29 7.31
CA ALA A 96 5.21 -10.40 7.53
C ALA A 96 6.60 -9.89 7.88
N ARG A 97 7.05 -8.81 7.22
CA ARG A 97 8.34 -8.19 7.54
C ARG A 97 8.39 -7.74 9.00
N GLU A 98 7.36 -7.02 9.47
CA GLU A 98 7.32 -6.52 10.85
C GLU A 98 7.22 -7.66 11.85
N LEU A 99 6.46 -8.71 11.54
CA LEU A 99 6.38 -9.91 12.39
C LEU A 99 7.71 -10.64 12.49
N SER A 100 8.54 -10.60 11.45
CA SER A 100 9.82 -11.30 11.44
C SER A 100 10.82 -10.79 12.48
N TYR A 101 10.58 -9.62 13.07
CA TYR A 101 11.42 -9.08 14.15
C TYR A 101 11.21 -9.80 15.48
N TYR A 102 10.15 -10.60 15.60
CA TYR A 102 9.84 -11.34 16.82
C TYR A 102 10.30 -12.78 16.70
N GLY A 103 11.38 -13.13 17.40
CA GLY A 103 11.99 -14.43 17.29
C GLY A 103 11.19 -15.57 17.94
N GLU A 104 10.20 -15.26 18.79
CA GLU A 104 9.38 -16.25 19.50
C GLU A 104 8.20 -16.76 18.65
N ILE A 105 7.91 -16.16 17.52
CA ILE A 105 6.80 -16.57 16.65
C ILE A 105 7.22 -17.81 15.84
N GLU A 106 6.33 -18.79 15.81
CA GLU A 106 6.51 -20.00 15.04
C GLU A 106 5.91 -19.91 13.63
#